data_461ee95d63168966535130d073c9fed9
#
_entry.id   461ee95d63168966535130d073c9fed9
#
_cell.length_a   1.000
_cell.length_b   1.000
_cell.length_c   1.000
_cell.angle_alpha   90.00
_cell.angle_beta   90.00
_cell.angle_gamma   90.00
#
_symmetry.space_group_name_H-M   'P 1'
#
loop_
_entity.id
_entity.type
_entity.pdbx_description
1 polymer ?
#
loop_
_entity_poly.entity_id
_entity_poly.type
_entity_poly.pdbx_seq_one_letter_code
_entity_poly.pdbx_strand_id
1 'polypeptide(L)' 'MSVDYTALMDQLRAGQIDEIKIDPTTFAAFRRAWTNYPARKEIVGTARREGVIYYHYHPLDHK' A
#
# COMPACT_ATOMS: atom_id res chain seq x y z
N MET A 1 16.13 11.22 2.96
CA MET A 1 16.00 9.84 2.57
C MET A 1 14.59 9.52 2.15
N SER A 2 14.42 8.84 1.07
CA SER A 2 13.07 8.50 0.63
C SER A 2 12.69 7.10 1.10
N VAL A 3 11.42 6.93 1.36
CA VAL A 3 10.88 5.64 1.76
C VAL A 3 10.67 4.80 0.50
N ASP A 4 11.06 3.54 0.59
CA ASP A 4 10.85 2.64 -0.54
C ASP A 4 9.48 1.99 -0.37
N TYR A 5 8.49 2.57 -1.02
CA TYR A 5 7.13 2.07 -0.90
C TYR A 5 6.95 0.73 -1.60
N THR A 6 7.78 0.46 -2.60
CA THR A 6 7.74 -0.85 -3.25
C THR A 6 8.15 -1.93 -2.25
N ALA A 7 9.18 -1.66 -1.46
CA ALA A 7 9.59 -2.61 -0.44
C ALA A 7 8.51 -2.80 0.60
N LEU A 8 7.82 -1.72 0.98
CA LEU A 8 6.71 -1.83 1.93
C LEU A 8 5.60 -2.71 1.38
N MET A 9 5.28 -2.53 0.11
CA MET A 9 4.25 -3.36 -0.50
C MET A 9 4.67 -4.82 -0.59
N ASP A 10 5.96 -5.06 -0.83
CA ASP A 10 6.46 -6.43 -0.81
C ASP A 10 6.33 -7.06 0.57
N GLN A 11 6.61 -6.29 1.62
CA GLN A 11 6.47 -6.78 2.98
C GLN A 11 5.01 -7.07 3.29
N LEU A 12 4.12 -6.23 2.80
CA LEU A 12 2.70 -6.44 3.00
C LEU A 12 2.23 -7.73 2.32
N ARG A 13 2.69 -7.95 1.09
CA ARG A 13 2.34 -9.18 0.38
C ARG A 13 2.90 -10.41 1.07
N ALA A 14 4.07 -10.29 1.64
CA ALA A 14 4.71 -11.43 2.30
C ALA A 14 4.13 -11.71 3.68
N GLY A 15 3.26 -10.82 4.17
CA GLY A 15 2.68 -11.00 5.48
C GLY A 15 3.57 -10.53 6.62
N GLN A 16 4.63 -9.81 6.29
CA GLN A 16 5.54 -9.30 7.31
C GLN A 16 4.95 -8.11 8.05
N ILE A 17 4.04 -7.38 7.40
CA ILE A 17 3.32 -6.29 8.03
C ILE A 17 1.84 -6.45 7.67
N ASP A 18 0.99 -5.91 8.52
CA ASP A 18 -0.46 -6.05 8.34
C ASP A 18 -1.06 -4.96 7.49
N GLU A 19 -0.47 -3.78 7.52
CA GLU A 19 -1.02 -2.65 6.80
C GLU A 19 0.06 -1.62 6.56
N ILE A 20 -0.21 -0.72 5.61
CA ILE A 20 0.67 0.42 5.33
C ILE A 20 -0.16 1.67 5.57
N LYS A 21 0.34 2.53 6.46
CA LYS A 21 -0.34 3.78 6.77
C LYS A 21 0.23 4.89 5.89
N ILE A 22 -0.62 5.52 5.09
CA ILE A 22 -0.22 6.60 4.20
C ILE A 22 -1.01 7.85 4.56
N ASP A 23 -0.31 8.94 4.84
CA ASP A 23 -0.96 10.20 5.14
C ASP A 23 -0.98 11.09 3.90
N PRO A 24 -1.67 12.25 3.98
CA PRO A 24 -1.79 13.12 2.79
C PRO A 24 -0.45 13.62 2.26
N THR A 25 0.56 13.74 3.12
CA THR A 25 1.84 14.27 2.67
C THR A 25 2.65 13.25 1.89
N THR A 26 2.39 11.97 2.08
CA THR A 26 3.12 10.91 1.39
C THR A 26 2.28 10.20 0.34
N PHE A 27 1.02 10.57 0.22
CA PHE A 27 0.11 9.88 -0.68
C PHE A 27 0.58 9.89 -2.13
N ALA A 28 1.04 11.05 -2.60
CA ALA A 28 1.46 11.15 -4.00
C ALA A 28 2.65 10.24 -4.30
N ALA A 29 3.61 10.21 -3.38
CA ALA A 29 4.77 9.35 -3.56
C ALA A 29 4.40 7.88 -3.52
N PHE A 30 3.52 7.51 -2.60
CA PHE A 30 3.07 6.14 -2.50
C PHE A 30 2.30 5.74 -3.77
N ARG A 31 1.42 6.60 -4.23
CA ARG A 31 0.60 6.30 -5.39
C ARG A 31 1.46 6.07 -6.62
N ARG A 32 2.54 6.83 -6.77
CA ARG A 32 3.44 6.64 -7.87
C ARG A 32 4.06 5.25 -7.85
N ALA A 33 4.52 4.80 -6.68
CA ALA A 33 5.07 3.47 -6.54
C ALA A 33 4.00 2.41 -6.76
N TRP A 34 2.79 2.65 -6.22
CA TRP A 34 1.69 1.72 -6.35
C TRP A 34 1.29 1.52 -7.81
N THR A 35 1.25 2.62 -8.58
CA THR A 35 0.86 2.54 -9.97
C THR A 35 1.81 1.65 -10.77
N ASN A 36 3.07 1.64 -10.40
CA ASN A 36 4.07 0.83 -11.07
C ASN A 36 4.22 -0.57 -10.47
N TYR A 37 3.48 -0.85 -9.44
CA TYR A 37 3.63 -2.13 -8.75
C TYR A 37 2.84 -3.22 -9.47
N PRO A 38 3.47 -4.36 -9.77
CA PRO A 38 2.79 -5.42 -10.55
C PRO A 38 1.54 -5.96 -9.87
N ALA A 39 1.54 -6.06 -8.56
CA ALA A 39 0.42 -6.61 -7.81
C ALA A 39 -0.46 -5.52 -7.21
N ARG A 40 -0.50 -4.35 -7.82
CA ARG A 40 -1.23 -3.22 -7.23
C ARG A 40 -2.70 -3.50 -6.99
N LYS A 41 -3.29 -4.36 -7.81
CA LYS A 41 -4.71 -4.66 -7.66
C LYS A 41 -5.01 -5.41 -6.37
N GLU A 42 -4.00 -6.01 -5.78
CA GLU A 42 -4.16 -6.73 -4.53
C GLU A 42 -3.89 -5.85 -3.32
N ILE A 43 -3.42 -4.64 -3.54
CA ILE A 43 -3.16 -3.69 -2.47
C ILE A 43 -4.33 -2.71 -2.43
N VAL A 44 -5.16 -2.84 -1.42
CA VAL A 44 -6.42 -2.09 -1.33
C VAL A 44 -6.31 -1.05 -0.23
N GLY A 45 -6.71 0.18 -0.55
CA GLY A 45 -6.66 1.27 0.42
C GLY A 45 -8.01 1.57 1.00
N THR A 46 -8.03 1.88 2.30
CA THR A 46 -9.24 2.28 3.00
C THR A 46 -8.98 3.65 3.62
N ALA A 47 -9.77 4.64 3.21
CA ALA A 47 -9.62 5.99 3.73
C ALA A 47 -10.20 6.10 5.13
N ARG A 48 -9.51 6.84 5.97
CA ARG A 48 -9.97 7.12 7.32
C ARG A 48 -10.31 8.59 7.45
N ARG A 49 -10.90 8.95 8.58
CA ARG A 49 -11.40 10.29 8.81
C ARG A 49 -10.36 11.39 8.65
N GLU A 50 -9.16 11.12 9.08
CA GLU A 50 -8.12 12.14 9.13
C GLU A 50 -7.35 12.28 7.84
N GLY A 51 -7.87 11.71 6.78
CA GLY A 51 -7.16 11.75 5.51
C GLY A 51 -6.07 10.69 5.40
N VAL A 52 -5.97 9.85 6.39
CA VAL A 52 -5.01 8.75 6.39
C VAL A 52 -5.63 7.58 5.63
N ILE A 53 -4.81 6.92 4.83
CA ILE A 53 -5.27 5.75 4.08
C ILE A 53 -4.47 4.55 4.55
N TYR A 54 -5.17 3.47 4.88
CA TYR A 54 -4.55 2.24 5.31
C TYR A 54 -4.65 1.23 4.19
N TYR A 55 -3.52 0.74 3.73
CA TYR A 55 -3.47 -0.23 2.64
C TYR A 55 -3.27 -1.62 3.20
N HIS A 56 -4.06 -2.55 2.69
CA HIS A 56 -4.01 -3.93 3.10
C HIS A 56 -3.81 -4.81 1.88
N TYR A 57 -3.31 -6.00 2.11
CA TYR A 57 -3.12 -6.96 1.04
C TYR A 57 -4.34 -7.87 0.97
N HIS A 58 -4.99 -7.85 -0.18
CA HIS A 58 -6.13 -8.72 -0.45
C HIS A 58 -5.85 -9.50 -1.72
N PRO A 59 -5.46 -10.77 -1.63
CA PRO A 59 -5.21 -11.54 -2.84
C PRO A 59 -6.48 -11.62 -3.67
N LEU A 60 -6.35 -11.33 -4.95
CA LEU A 60 -7.48 -11.43 -5.86
C LEU A 60 -7.80 -12.87 -6.19
N ASP A 61 -6.82 -13.73 -6.12
CA ASP A 61 -7.00 -15.13 -6.40
C ASP A 61 -7.68 -15.81 -5.23
N HIS A 62 -8.89 -16.28 -5.48
CA HIS A 62 -9.55 -17.01 -4.46
C HIS A 62 -10.23 -18.15 -5.06
N LYS A 63 -10.12 -18.89 -4.86
CA LYS A 63 -10.63 -19.89 -5.55
C LYS A 63 -11.24 -20.50 -5.14
#